data_2a2202ad17e05af0f257b8149318a2d2
#
_entry.id   2a2202ad17e05af0f257b8149318a2d2
#
_cell.length_a   1.000
_cell.length_b   1.000
_cell.length_c   1.000
_cell.angle_alpha   90.00
_cell.angle_beta   90.00
_cell.angle_gamma   90.00
#
_symmetry.space_group_name_H-M   'P 1'
#
loop_
_entity.id
_entity.type
_entity.pdbx_description
1 polymer ?
#
loop_
_entity_poly.entity_id
_entity_poly.type
_entity_poly.pdbx_seq_one_letter_code
_entity_poly.pdbx_strand_id
1 'polypeptide(L)'
;MTVKLMVPSLLLAVLVTFSAPVRGQDPTSQPSQEEIEQQNQALRTKAYRLLDQIIDESQSLRLPENRVRIQINAADLIWDRDQGRARSLFMQASDGVTELMRSTSNTNRQRGPQPERRWFSLRQDLVLAGAPHGAPLAYQLLAATKQLTPAATPDGRNPRAQFNPDENLEQTLLGRVAALDPKLAAQNAEQLMDKGQFPRTIGDVINQLRSQDSEAAAKLADKTVKRIQAANLLTSMEPNSVAQ
;
A
#
# COMPACT_ATOMS: atom_id res chain seq x y z
N MET A 1 26.60 5.15 19.36
CA MET A 1 26.12 4.54 20.61
C MET A 1 25.15 3.41 20.22
N THR A 2 25.65 2.20 20.27
CA THR A 2 24.94 0.98 19.82
C THR A 2 24.33 0.30 21.03
N VAL A 3 23.02 0.33 21.19
CA VAL A 3 22.31 -0.36 22.26
C VAL A 3 21.97 -1.78 21.77
N LYS A 4 22.69 -2.74 22.28
CA LYS A 4 22.52 -4.19 22.06
C LYS A 4 21.50 -4.69 23.08
N LEU A 5 20.27 -4.95 22.67
CA LEU A 5 19.25 -5.61 23.51
C LEU A 5 19.58 -7.10 23.60
N MET A 6 20.04 -7.52 24.78
CA MET A 6 20.15 -8.92 25.17
C MET A 6 18.78 -9.43 25.66
N VAL A 7 18.28 -10.46 25.02
CA VAL A 7 17.12 -11.21 25.48
C VAL A 7 17.62 -12.38 26.33
N PRO A 8 17.22 -12.52 27.59
CA PRO A 8 17.61 -13.67 28.42
C PRO A 8 16.73 -14.87 28.06
N SER A 9 17.39 -15.94 27.60
CA SER A 9 16.82 -17.29 27.47
C SER A 9 16.52 -17.88 28.85
N LEU A 10 15.25 -18.04 29.14
CA LEU A 10 14.79 -18.76 30.34
C LEU A 10 14.75 -20.25 30.03
N LEU A 11 15.79 -20.98 30.47
CA LEU A 11 15.92 -22.43 30.37
C LEU A 11 15.14 -23.04 31.54
N LEU A 12 13.94 -23.58 31.28
CA LEU A 12 13.18 -24.37 32.26
C LEU A 12 13.51 -25.84 32.05
N ALA A 13 14.43 -26.35 32.88
CA ALA A 13 14.75 -27.77 32.94
C ALA A 13 13.72 -28.49 33.83
N VAL A 14 12.81 -29.24 33.21
CA VAL A 14 11.96 -30.21 33.92
C VAL A 14 12.57 -31.59 33.79
N LEU A 15 13.25 -32.03 34.85
CA LEU A 15 13.75 -33.38 35.01
C LEU A 15 12.59 -34.29 35.48
N VAL A 16 12.04 -35.08 34.56
CA VAL A 16 11.13 -36.17 34.91
C VAL A 16 11.85 -37.49 34.61
N THR A 17 12.43 -38.10 35.63
CA THR A 17 12.96 -39.47 35.58
C THR A 17 11.81 -40.46 35.64
N PHE A 18 11.38 -40.98 34.48
CA PHE A 18 10.57 -42.19 34.41
C PHE A 18 11.45 -43.31 33.85
N SER A 19 11.94 -44.19 34.74
CA SER A 19 12.62 -45.42 34.35
C SER A 19 11.55 -46.49 34.05
N ALA A 20 11.15 -46.62 32.80
CA ALA A 20 10.49 -47.80 32.28
C ALA A 20 11.37 -48.40 31.17
N PRO A 21 11.55 -49.73 31.10
CA PRO A 21 12.32 -50.37 30.05
C PRO A 21 11.52 -50.28 28.75
N VAL A 22 11.80 -49.24 27.96
CA VAL A 22 11.25 -49.13 26.62
C VAL A 22 12.08 -49.99 25.68
N ARG A 23 11.47 -51.08 25.22
CA ARG A 23 11.86 -51.81 24.02
C ARG A 23 12.17 -50.85 22.90
N GLY A 24 13.34 -51.07 22.27
CA GLY A 24 13.86 -50.48 21.05
C GLY A 24 12.86 -49.60 20.27
N GLN A 25 12.86 -48.31 20.56
CA GLN A 25 12.52 -47.31 19.55
C GLN A 25 13.83 -46.97 18.86
N ASP A 26 13.87 -47.26 17.56
CA ASP A 26 14.94 -46.78 16.67
C ASP A 26 15.15 -45.29 16.93
N PRO A 27 16.39 -44.79 16.97
CA PRO A 27 16.64 -43.37 17.08
C PRO A 27 15.90 -42.72 15.94
N THR A 28 14.90 -41.91 16.27
CA THR A 28 14.14 -41.12 15.31
C THR A 28 15.18 -40.37 14.49
N SER A 29 15.49 -40.88 13.31
CA SER A 29 16.39 -40.25 12.37
C SER A 29 15.80 -38.87 12.07
N GLN A 30 16.49 -37.82 12.48
CA GLN A 30 16.12 -36.47 12.10
C GLN A 30 16.00 -36.48 10.58
N PRO A 31 14.91 -35.96 10.02
CA PRO A 31 14.72 -35.98 8.58
C PRO A 31 15.91 -35.28 7.91
N SER A 32 16.44 -35.86 6.86
CA SER A 32 17.55 -35.29 6.13
C SER A 32 17.14 -33.93 5.55
N GLN A 33 18.12 -33.07 5.32
CA GLN A 33 17.83 -31.76 4.70
C GLN A 33 17.08 -31.91 3.36
N GLU A 34 17.38 -32.95 2.60
CA GLU A 34 16.68 -33.27 1.35
C GLU A 34 15.22 -33.65 1.58
N GLU A 35 14.90 -34.41 2.60
CA GLU A 35 13.52 -34.77 2.96
C GLU A 35 12.71 -33.52 3.40
N ILE A 36 13.35 -32.64 4.19
CA ILE A 36 12.74 -31.35 4.61
C ILE A 36 12.46 -30.48 3.37
N GLU A 37 13.38 -30.41 2.42
CA GLU A 37 13.23 -29.60 1.22
C GLU A 37 12.14 -30.17 0.29
N GLN A 38 12.09 -31.48 0.09
CA GLN A 38 11.02 -32.15 -0.65
C GLN A 38 9.65 -31.92 -0.01
N GLN A 39 9.56 -32.02 1.33
CA GLN A 39 8.33 -31.77 2.06
C GLN A 39 7.88 -30.30 1.92
N ASN A 40 8.81 -29.35 2.01
CA ASN A 40 8.55 -27.92 1.80
C ASN A 40 8.06 -27.63 0.37
N GLN A 41 8.66 -28.27 -0.63
CA GLN A 41 8.20 -28.13 -2.02
C GLN A 41 6.80 -28.69 -2.23
N ALA A 42 6.50 -29.85 -1.62
CA ALA A 42 5.15 -30.43 -1.69
C ALA A 42 4.11 -29.52 -1.00
N LEU A 43 4.44 -28.95 0.16
CA LEU A 43 3.59 -28.01 0.88
C LEU A 43 3.36 -26.71 0.07
N ARG A 44 4.40 -26.16 -0.53
CA ARG A 44 4.28 -24.99 -1.42
C ARG A 44 3.38 -25.28 -2.61
N THR A 45 3.56 -26.40 -3.27
CA THR A 45 2.73 -26.82 -4.41
C THR A 45 1.26 -26.96 -4.01
N LYS A 46 0.99 -27.57 -2.84
CA LYS A 46 -0.36 -27.67 -2.30
C LYS A 46 -0.95 -26.31 -1.96
N ALA A 47 -0.18 -25.42 -1.34
CA ALA A 47 -0.63 -24.07 -1.01
C ALA A 47 -1.02 -23.26 -2.25
N TYR A 48 -0.22 -23.32 -3.32
CA TYR A 48 -0.54 -22.65 -4.57
C TYR A 48 -1.78 -23.21 -5.26
N ARG A 49 -1.97 -24.54 -5.24
CA ARG A 49 -3.20 -25.15 -5.77
C ARG A 49 -4.44 -24.68 -5.00
N LEU A 50 -4.37 -24.60 -3.68
CA LEU A 50 -5.46 -24.06 -2.87
C LEU A 50 -5.71 -22.59 -3.16
N LEU A 51 -4.66 -21.80 -3.38
CA LEU A 51 -4.78 -20.40 -3.75
C LEU A 51 -5.46 -20.23 -5.11
N ASP A 52 -5.09 -21.06 -6.11
CA ASP A 52 -5.74 -21.11 -7.41
C ASP A 52 -7.24 -21.41 -7.28
N GLN A 53 -7.58 -22.41 -6.47
CA GLN A 53 -8.98 -22.74 -6.19
C GLN A 53 -9.74 -21.58 -5.54
N ILE A 54 -9.13 -20.89 -4.55
CA ILE A 54 -9.73 -19.73 -3.90
C ILE A 54 -9.98 -18.60 -4.90
N ILE A 55 -9.03 -18.34 -5.81
CA ILE A 55 -9.16 -17.33 -6.85
C ILE A 55 -10.36 -17.66 -7.75
N ASP A 56 -10.47 -18.91 -8.21
CA ASP A 56 -11.55 -19.35 -9.09
C ASP A 56 -12.92 -19.29 -8.38
N GLU A 57 -13.00 -19.79 -7.13
CA GLU A 57 -14.22 -19.74 -6.33
C GLU A 57 -14.64 -18.30 -5.99
N SER A 58 -13.67 -17.39 -5.87
CA SER A 58 -13.95 -15.98 -5.59
C SER A 58 -14.83 -15.30 -6.64
N GLN A 59 -14.80 -15.79 -7.88
CA GLN A 59 -15.60 -15.24 -8.97
C GLN A 59 -17.11 -15.44 -8.73
N SER A 60 -17.50 -16.48 -7.98
CA SER A 60 -18.89 -16.78 -7.63
C SER A 60 -19.41 -16.00 -6.41
N LEU A 61 -18.58 -15.23 -5.73
CA LEU A 61 -18.96 -14.49 -4.54
C LEU A 61 -19.98 -13.40 -4.86
N ARG A 62 -21.05 -13.35 -4.05
CA ARG A 62 -22.13 -12.35 -4.19
C ARG A 62 -21.68 -10.92 -3.91
N LEU A 63 -20.70 -10.76 -3.00
CA LEU A 63 -20.18 -9.46 -2.60
C LEU A 63 -18.93 -9.15 -3.42
N PRO A 64 -18.97 -8.17 -4.33
CA PRO A 64 -17.84 -7.81 -5.15
C PRO A 64 -16.64 -7.32 -4.32
N GLU A 65 -16.88 -6.74 -3.14
CA GLU A 65 -15.82 -6.33 -2.21
C GLU A 65 -14.94 -7.51 -1.77
N ASN A 66 -15.55 -8.66 -1.51
CA ASN A 66 -14.81 -9.86 -1.09
C ASN A 66 -13.95 -10.41 -2.23
N ARG A 67 -14.48 -10.39 -3.46
CA ARG A 67 -13.72 -10.77 -4.65
C ARG A 67 -12.48 -9.90 -4.83
N VAL A 68 -12.65 -8.58 -4.74
CA VAL A 68 -11.55 -7.62 -4.85
C VAL A 68 -10.48 -7.89 -3.78
N ARG A 69 -10.86 -8.10 -2.52
CA ARG A 69 -9.90 -8.44 -1.45
C ARG A 69 -9.12 -9.72 -1.72
N ILE A 70 -9.81 -10.75 -2.20
CA ILE A 70 -9.14 -12.01 -2.54
C ILE A 70 -8.16 -11.79 -3.68
N GLN A 71 -8.53 -11.05 -4.72
CA GLN A 71 -7.65 -10.74 -5.84
C GLN A 71 -6.40 -9.95 -5.41
N ILE A 72 -6.54 -8.95 -4.53
CA ILE A 72 -5.41 -8.19 -3.98
C ILE A 72 -4.46 -9.11 -3.22
N ASN A 73 -4.99 -9.90 -2.27
CA ASN A 73 -4.16 -10.76 -1.43
C ASN A 73 -3.52 -11.90 -2.24
N ALA A 74 -4.24 -12.46 -3.21
CA ALA A 74 -3.71 -13.48 -4.08
C ALA A 74 -2.59 -12.94 -4.97
N ALA A 75 -2.75 -11.74 -5.53
CA ALA A 75 -1.73 -11.08 -6.33
C ALA A 75 -0.44 -10.87 -5.54
N ASP A 76 -0.56 -10.40 -4.29
CA ASP A 76 0.58 -10.23 -3.38
C ASP A 76 1.31 -11.56 -3.11
N LEU A 77 0.56 -12.61 -2.78
CA LEU A 77 1.11 -13.94 -2.46
C LEU A 77 1.79 -14.66 -3.63
N ILE A 78 1.32 -14.47 -4.87
CA ILE A 78 1.90 -15.14 -6.03
C ILE A 78 2.97 -14.32 -6.75
N TRP A 79 3.24 -13.10 -6.31
CA TRP A 79 4.12 -12.16 -7.02
C TRP A 79 5.49 -12.74 -7.33
N ASP A 80 6.15 -13.34 -6.33
CA ASP A 80 7.50 -13.89 -6.48
C ASP A 80 7.55 -15.10 -7.41
N ARG A 81 6.42 -15.76 -7.64
CA ARG A 81 6.32 -16.95 -8.48
C ARG A 81 5.87 -16.63 -9.90
N ASP A 82 4.86 -15.78 -10.04
CA ASP A 82 4.21 -15.45 -11.32
C ASP A 82 3.77 -13.99 -11.35
N GLN A 83 4.72 -13.12 -11.69
CA GLN A 83 4.47 -11.68 -11.77
C GLN A 83 3.43 -11.32 -12.84
N GLY A 84 3.36 -12.10 -13.93
CA GLY A 84 2.38 -11.86 -15.00
C GLY A 84 0.96 -12.04 -14.49
N ARG A 85 0.70 -13.17 -13.81
CA ARG A 85 -0.59 -13.46 -13.20
C ARG A 85 -0.91 -12.52 -12.04
N ALA A 86 0.08 -12.21 -11.19
CA ALA A 86 -0.07 -11.25 -10.10
C ALA A 86 -0.52 -9.87 -10.61
N ARG A 87 0.14 -9.35 -11.66
CA ARG A 87 -0.26 -8.09 -12.30
C ARG A 87 -1.69 -8.15 -12.83
N SER A 88 -2.06 -9.26 -13.48
CA SER A 88 -3.43 -9.46 -13.98
C SER A 88 -4.45 -9.40 -12.85
N LEU A 89 -4.18 -10.03 -11.71
CA LEU A 89 -5.06 -9.98 -10.54
C LEU A 89 -5.16 -8.58 -9.94
N PHE A 90 -4.05 -7.83 -9.83
CA PHE A 90 -4.08 -6.44 -9.42
C PHE A 90 -4.93 -5.57 -10.35
N MET A 91 -4.82 -5.76 -11.67
CA MET A 91 -5.65 -5.02 -12.63
C MET A 91 -7.13 -5.41 -12.54
N GLN A 92 -7.45 -6.70 -12.39
CA GLN A 92 -8.83 -7.14 -12.15
C GLN A 92 -9.41 -6.56 -10.85
N ALA A 93 -8.61 -6.50 -9.78
CA ALA A 93 -9.01 -5.85 -8.53
C ALA A 93 -9.27 -4.35 -8.74
N SER A 94 -8.46 -3.68 -9.55
CA SER A 94 -8.63 -2.27 -9.93
C SER A 94 -9.96 -2.03 -10.67
N ASP A 95 -10.30 -2.91 -11.63
CA ASP A 95 -11.57 -2.85 -12.33
C ASP A 95 -12.75 -3.07 -11.37
N GLY A 96 -12.61 -4.03 -10.43
CA GLY A 96 -13.59 -4.28 -9.39
C GLY A 96 -13.82 -3.09 -8.46
N VAL A 97 -12.75 -2.40 -8.03
CA VAL A 97 -12.86 -1.16 -7.25
C VAL A 97 -13.60 -0.08 -8.05
N THR A 98 -13.25 0.09 -9.32
CA THR A 98 -13.88 1.09 -10.20
C THR A 98 -15.37 0.83 -10.38
N GLU A 99 -15.76 -0.42 -10.52
CA GLU A 99 -17.18 -0.80 -10.62
C GLU A 99 -17.93 -0.55 -9.31
N LEU A 100 -17.33 -0.86 -8.16
CA LEU A 100 -17.88 -0.52 -6.85
C LEU A 100 -18.09 0.99 -6.67
N MET A 101 -17.16 1.80 -7.15
CA MET A 101 -17.28 3.26 -7.13
C MET A 101 -18.47 3.74 -7.98
N ARG A 102 -18.65 3.20 -9.19
CA ARG A 102 -19.76 3.53 -10.08
C ARG A 102 -21.11 3.12 -9.49
N SER A 103 -21.22 1.91 -8.99
CA SER A 103 -22.47 1.39 -8.40
C SER A 103 -22.89 2.18 -7.17
N THR A 104 -21.91 2.60 -6.35
CA THR A 104 -22.17 3.42 -5.16
C THR A 104 -22.62 4.83 -5.52
N SER A 105 -22.05 5.46 -6.53
CA SER A 105 -22.44 6.78 -6.99
C SER A 105 -23.90 6.82 -7.49
N ASN A 106 -24.37 5.74 -8.09
CA ASN A 106 -25.75 5.63 -8.58
C ASN A 106 -26.78 5.38 -7.48
N THR A 107 -26.37 4.73 -6.36
CA THR A 107 -27.26 4.41 -5.22
C THR A 107 -27.30 5.47 -4.13
N ASN A 108 -26.32 6.38 -4.12
CA ASN A 108 -26.12 7.36 -3.01
C ASN A 108 -27.18 8.46 -2.92
N ARG A 109 -28.15 8.51 -3.82
CA ARG A 109 -29.30 9.42 -3.70
C ARG A 109 -30.33 8.98 -2.64
N GLN A 110 -30.20 7.75 -2.09
CA GLN A 110 -31.21 7.18 -1.18
C GLN A 110 -30.69 6.57 0.14
N ARG A 111 -29.37 6.41 0.34
CA ARG A 111 -28.82 5.77 1.55
C ARG A 111 -27.59 6.53 2.06
N GLY A 112 -27.54 6.76 3.39
CA GLY A 112 -26.50 7.56 4.06
C GLY A 112 -25.04 7.17 3.81
N PRO A 113 -24.05 7.85 4.44
CA PRO A 113 -22.64 7.95 4.04
C PRO A 113 -21.78 6.67 4.19
N GLN A 114 -22.36 5.53 4.50
CA GLN A 114 -21.62 4.27 4.78
C GLN A 114 -21.01 3.54 3.57
N PRO A 115 -21.60 3.56 2.36
CA PRO A 115 -21.05 2.81 1.21
C PRO A 115 -19.71 3.37 0.70
N GLU A 116 -19.52 4.68 0.80
CA GLU A 116 -18.32 5.36 0.29
C GLU A 116 -17.04 4.94 1.01
N ARG A 117 -17.11 4.64 2.31
CA ARG A 117 -15.95 4.22 3.10
C ARG A 117 -15.40 2.86 2.70
N ARG A 118 -16.26 1.94 2.22
CA ARG A 118 -15.86 0.56 1.91
C ARG A 118 -14.98 0.46 0.67
N TRP A 119 -15.40 1.08 -0.44
CA TRP A 119 -14.59 1.05 -1.66
C TRP A 119 -13.31 1.88 -1.52
N PHE A 120 -13.34 2.95 -0.71
CA PHE A 120 -12.15 3.76 -0.43
C PHE A 120 -11.08 2.94 0.30
N SER A 121 -11.46 2.16 1.32
CA SER A 121 -10.54 1.23 1.99
C SER A 121 -9.96 0.20 1.02
N LEU A 122 -10.80 -0.41 0.16
CA LEU A 122 -10.33 -1.39 -0.83
C LEU A 122 -9.36 -0.77 -1.84
N ARG A 123 -9.62 0.46 -2.28
CA ARG A 123 -8.73 1.20 -3.15
C ARG A 123 -7.38 1.48 -2.48
N GLN A 124 -7.40 1.88 -1.23
CA GLN A 124 -6.19 2.09 -0.45
C GLN A 124 -5.40 0.78 -0.29
N ASP A 125 -6.08 -0.32 0.07
CA ASP A 125 -5.49 -1.65 0.20
C ASP A 125 -4.84 -2.07 -1.12
N LEU A 126 -5.52 -1.89 -2.26
CA LEU A 126 -5.03 -2.22 -3.60
C LEU A 126 -3.74 -1.46 -3.95
N VAL A 127 -3.77 -0.13 -3.82
CA VAL A 127 -2.64 0.73 -4.21
C VAL A 127 -1.43 0.46 -3.33
N LEU A 128 -1.65 0.31 -2.01
CA LEU A 128 -0.56 0.06 -1.06
C LEU A 128 -0.01 -1.37 -1.13
N ALA A 129 -0.83 -2.36 -1.51
CA ALA A 129 -0.35 -3.72 -1.78
C ALA A 129 0.51 -3.79 -3.05
N GLY A 130 0.24 -2.94 -4.04
CA GLY A 130 1.07 -2.86 -5.25
C GLY A 130 2.44 -2.21 -5.03
N ALA A 131 2.60 -1.37 -4.00
CA ALA A 131 3.83 -0.59 -3.79
C ALA A 131 5.10 -1.44 -3.57
N PRO A 132 5.12 -2.52 -2.74
CA PRO A 132 6.29 -3.38 -2.58
C PRO A 132 6.75 -4.07 -3.87
N HIS A 133 5.82 -4.27 -4.80
CA HIS A 133 6.06 -4.95 -6.08
C HIS A 133 6.54 -4.00 -7.19
N GLY A 134 6.62 -2.73 -6.89
CA GLY A 134 7.20 -1.70 -7.75
C GLY A 134 6.39 -0.42 -7.77
N ALA A 135 7.08 0.68 -7.60
CA ALA A 135 6.47 2.00 -7.60
C ALA A 135 5.64 2.29 -8.88
N PRO A 136 6.09 1.93 -10.10
CA PRO A 136 5.28 2.13 -11.31
C PRO A 136 3.93 1.40 -11.26
N LEU A 137 3.89 0.16 -10.72
CA LEU A 137 2.64 -0.59 -10.55
C LEU A 137 1.69 0.15 -9.60
N ALA A 138 2.17 0.61 -8.46
CA ALA A 138 1.35 1.30 -7.48
C ALA A 138 0.75 2.60 -8.04
N TYR A 139 1.53 3.39 -8.77
CA TYR A 139 1.02 4.59 -9.47
C TYR A 139 0.05 4.24 -10.60
N GLN A 140 0.26 3.13 -11.31
CA GLN A 140 -0.69 2.64 -12.30
C GLN A 140 -2.04 2.29 -11.66
N LEU A 141 -2.04 1.58 -10.53
CA LEU A 141 -3.25 1.24 -9.78
C LEU A 141 -3.95 2.47 -9.21
N LEU A 142 -3.17 3.45 -8.70
CA LEU A 142 -3.69 4.72 -8.25
C LEU A 142 -4.42 5.47 -9.40
N ALA A 143 -3.78 5.55 -10.57
CA ALA A 143 -4.35 6.21 -11.74
C ALA A 143 -5.59 5.50 -12.27
N ALA A 144 -5.58 4.16 -12.35
CA ALA A 144 -6.69 3.34 -12.83
C ALA A 144 -7.95 3.45 -11.95
N THR A 145 -7.74 3.71 -10.64
CA THR A 145 -8.83 3.85 -9.67
C THR A 145 -9.09 5.30 -9.27
N LYS A 146 -8.54 6.28 -10.00
CA LYS A 146 -8.76 7.70 -9.71
C LYS A 146 -10.23 8.07 -9.86
N GLN A 147 -10.77 8.73 -8.84
CA GLN A 147 -12.10 9.32 -8.94
C GLN A 147 -12.08 10.47 -9.96
N LEU A 148 -13.03 10.45 -10.87
CA LEU A 148 -13.43 11.66 -11.56
C LEU A 148 -14.22 12.50 -10.54
N THR A 149 -13.53 13.27 -9.73
CA THR A 149 -14.18 14.20 -8.81
C THR A 149 -15.00 15.17 -9.65
N PRO A 150 -16.32 15.29 -9.42
CA PRO A 150 -17.07 16.38 -10.04
C PRO A 150 -16.37 17.68 -9.66
N ALA A 151 -16.10 18.53 -10.63
CA ALA A 151 -15.50 19.83 -10.38
C ALA A 151 -16.20 20.47 -9.20
N ALA A 152 -15.43 20.90 -8.18
CA ALA A 152 -15.96 21.54 -7.01
C ALA A 152 -16.97 22.62 -7.43
N THR A 153 -18.21 22.49 -7.01
CA THR A 153 -19.20 23.54 -7.22
C THR A 153 -18.65 24.83 -6.62
N PRO A 154 -18.74 25.97 -7.32
CA PRO A 154 -18.14 27.23 -6.87
C PRO A 154 -18.73 27.78 -5.56
N ASP A 155 -19.78 27.17 -5.03
CA ASP A 155 -20.38 27.52 -3.76
C ASP A 155 -19.48 27.11 -2.60
N GLY A 156 -18.56 27.99 -2.23
CA GLY A 156 -17.56 27.87 -1.16
C GLY A 156 -18.08 27.57 0.26
N ARG A 157 -19.24 26.93 0.39
CA ARG A 157 -19.89 26.60 1.66
C ARG A 157 -19.79 25.15 2.09
N ASN A 158 -19.04 24.30 1.35
CA ASN A 158 -18.97 22.88 1.71
C ASN A 158 -17.68 22.59 2.51
N PRO A 159 -17.73 22.49 3.86
CA PRO A 159 -16.56 22.15 4.67
C PRO A 159 -15.99 20.76 4.34
N ARG A 160 -16.73 19.91 3.62
CA ARG A 160 -16.24 18.62 3.09
C ARG A 160 -15.30 18.75 1.89
N ALA A 161 -15.22 19.92 1.26
CA ALA A 161 -14.28 20.19 0.16
C ALA A 161 -12.79 20.16 0.59
N GLN A 162 -12.51 20.17 1.91
CA GLN A 162 -11.15 20.09 2.44
C GLN A 162 -10.56 18.68 2.50
N PHE A 163 -11.38 17.63 2.38
CA PHE A 163 -10.89 16.25 2.39
C PHE A 163 -10.97 15.65 1.00
N ASN A 164 -9.85 15.68 0.28
CA ASN A 164 -9.69 14.98 -0.98
C ASN A 164 -9.08 13.59 -0.72
N PRO A 165 -9.88 12.51 -0.81
CA PRO A 165 -9.39 11.15 -0.55
C PRO A 165 -8.33 10.72 -1.55
N ASP A 166 -8.35 11.22 -2.79
CA ASP A 166 -7.36 10.92 -3.81
C ASP A 166 -6.02 11.54 -3.45
N GLU A 167 -6.02 12.79 -2.99
CA GLU A 167 -4.82 13.49 -2.55
C GLU A 167 -4.17 12.80 -1.34
N ASN A 168 -4.97 12.39 -0.36
CA ASN A 168 -4.43 11.68 0.81
C ASN A 168 -3.80 10.34 0.44
N LEU A 169 -4.41 9.59 -0.48
CA LEU A 169 -3.87 8.31 -0.94
C LEU A 169 -2.57 8.53 -1.74
N GLU A 170 -2.53 9.54 -2.62
CA GLU A 170 -1.35 9.93 -3.37
C GLU A 170 -0.18 10.33 -2.44
N GLN A 171 -0.46 11.10 -1.38
CA GLN A 171 0.50 11.46 -0.34
C GLN A 171 1.02 10.24 0.45
N THR A 172 0.13 9.32 0.80
CA THR A 172 0.51 8.09 1.51
C THR A 172 1.38 7.20 0.62
N LEU A 173 1.02 7.07 -0.65
CA LEU A 173 1.79 6.31 -1.63
C LEU A 173 3.18 6.93 -1.84
N LEU A 174 3.25 8.25 -1.97
CA LEU A 174 4.52 8.96 -2.14
C LEU A 174 5.51 8.64 -1.01
N GLY A 175 5.05 8.65 0.24
CA GLY A 175 5.88 8.28 1.39
C GLY A 175 6.36 6.82 1.33
N ARG A 176 5.51 5.89 0.88
CA ARG A 176 5.89 4.49 0.69
C ARG A 176 6.91 4.30 -0.43
N VAL A 177 6.68 4.96 -1.56
CA VAL A 177 7.56 4.89 -2.73
C VAL A 177 8.92 5.54 -2.45
N ALA A 178 8.99 6.56 -1.62
CA ALA A 178 10.25 7.21 -1.26
C ALA A 178 11.30 6.25 -0.70
N ALA A 179 10.87 5.22 0.05
CA ALA A 179 11.76 4.20 0.59
C ALA A 179 12.20 3.15 -0.46
N LEU A 180 11.41 2.94 -1.52
CA LEU A 180 11.62 1.90 -2.53
C LEU A 180 12.32 2.45 -3.78
N ASP A 181 11.86 3.59 -4.27
CA ASP A 181 12.37 4.28 -5.45
C ASP A 181 12.37 5.81 -5.20
N PRO A 182 13.40 6.33 -4.54
CA PRO A 182 13.48 7.76 -4.22
C PRO A 182 13.47 8.68 -5.45
N LYS A 183 13.99 8.21 -6.59
CA LYS A 183 14.00 9.01 -7.82
C LYS A 183 12.60 9.20 -8.38
N LEU A 184 11.82 8.12 -8.46
CA LEU A 184 10.44 8.20 -8.91
C LEU A 184 9.58 8.96 -7.89
N ALA A 185 9.82 8.80 -6.58
CA ALA A 185 9.16 9.60 -5.56
C ALA A 185 9.45 11.10 -5.72
N ALA A 186 10.69 11.47 -6.02
CA ALA A 186 11.06 12.86 -6.27
C ALA A 186 10.32 13.44 -7.50
N GLN A 187 10.24 12.69 -8.60
CA GLN A 187 9.50 13.10 -9.78
C GLN A 187 8.01 13.33 -9.49
N ASN A 188 7.39 12.41 -8.72
CA ASN A 188 5.99 12.56 -8.34
C ASN A 188 5.77 13.71 -7.34
N ALA A 189 6.70 13.93 -6.41
CA ALA A 189 6.66 15.08 -5.51
C ALA A 189 6.73 16.40 -6.30
N GLU A 190 7.58 16.48 -7.31
CA GLU A 190 7.64 17.65 -8.20
C GLU A 190 6.33 17.88 -8.94
N GLN A 191 5.74 16.82 -9.51
CA GLN A 191 4.45 16.91 -10.19
C GLN A 191 3.33 17.41 -9.27
N LEU A 192 3.31 16.95 -8.00
CA LEU A 192 2.36 17.45 -7.00
C LEU A 192 2.57 18.94 -6.73
N MET A 193 3.81 19.36 -6.53
CA MET A 193 4.13 20.78 -6.34
C MET A 193 3.75 21.64 -7.55
N ASP A 194 3.91 21.13 -8.77
CA ASP A 194 3.52 21.85 -9.99
C ASP A 194 2.00 22.00 -10.12
N LYS A 195 1.22 21.06 -9.55
CA LYS A 195 -0.25 21.16 -9.40
C LYS A 195 -0.70 22.06 -8.24
N GLY A 196 0.23 22.68 -7.51
CA GLY A 196 -0.06 23.49 -6.32
C GLY A 196 -0.30 22.69 -5.04
N GLN A 197 -0.06 21.37 -5.05
CA GLN A 197 -0.20 20.51 -3.90
C GLN A 197 1.16 20.33 -3.23
N PHE A 198 1.24 20.59 -1.92
CA PHE A 198 2.49 20.46 -1.20
C PHE A 198 2.62 19.06 -0.57
N PRO A 199 3.63 18.24 -0.97
CA PRO A 199 3.80 16.91 -0.40
C PRO A 199 4.17 16.96 1.07
N ARG A 200 3.36 16.34 1.94
CA ARG A 200 3.63 16.28 3.40
C ARG A 200 4.91 15.50 3.71
N THR A 201 5.24 14.52 2.90
CA THR A 201 6.40 13.63 3.04
C THR A 201 7.63 14.13 2.26
N ILE A 202 7.64 15.38 1.80
CA ILE A 202 8.74 15.91 0.97
C ILE A 202 10.11 15.80 1.65
N GLY A 203 10.17 15.98 2.99
CA GLY A 203 11.39 15.82 3.77
C GLY A 203 11.95 14.40 3.71
N ASP A 204 11.07 13.40 3.80
CA ASP A 204 11.44 11.99 3.71
C ASP A 204 11.95 11.64 2.31
N VAL A 205 11.26 12.15 1.26
CA VAL A 205 11.69 11.99 -0.14
C VAL A 205 13.08 12.57 -0.35
N ILE A 206 13.35 13.80 0.12
CA ILE A 206 14.66 14.44 0.00
C ILE A 206 15.73 13.63 0.75
N ASN A 207 15.43 13.15 1.95
CA ASN A 207 16.38 12.38 2.74
C ASN A 207 16.72 11.03 2.10
N GLN A 208 15.72 10.31 1.58
CA GLN A 208 15.94 9.05 0.85
C GLN A 208 16.71 9.28 -0.45
N LEU A 209 16.34 10.32 -1.21
CA LEU A 209 17.03 10.67 -2.46
C LEU A 209 18.49 11.04 -2.21
N ARG A 210 18.79 11.76 -1.12
CA ARG A 210 20.17 12.19 -0.76
C ARG A 210 21.12 11.01 -0.61
N SER A 211 20.65 9.86 -0.15
CA SER A 211 21.49 8.67 0.01
C SER A 211 21.90 8.06 -1.33
N GLN A 212 21.14 8.32 -2.41
CA GLN A 212 21.39 7.78 -3.74
C GLN A 212 21.93 8.83 -4.74
N ASP A 213 21.43 10.08 -4.62
CA ASP A 213 21.72 11.17 -5.53
C ASP A 213 21.64 12.51 -4.77
N SER A 214 22.77 12.95 -4.23
CA SER A 214 22.83 14.17 -3.42
C SER A 214 22.56 15.44 -4.23
N GLU A 215 22.88 15.45 -5.53
CA GLU A 215 22.63 16.60 -6.40
C GLU A 215 21.15 16.75 -6.71
N ALA A 216 20.48 15.65 -7.06
CA ALA A 216 19.04 15.64 -7.29
C ALA A 216 18.27 16.01 -6.00
N ALA A 217 18.72 15.52 -4.83
CA ALA A 217 18.14 15.90 -3.54
C ALA A 217 18.28 17.39 -3.26
N ALA A 218 19.44 17.99 -3.56
CA ALA A 218 19.65 19.44 -3.38
C ALA A 218 18.75 20.26 -4.32
N LYS A 219 18.58 19.83 -5.59
CA LYS A 219 17.68 20.50 -6.53
C LYS A 219 16.21 20.44 -6.07
N LEU A 220 15.77 19.27 -5.59
CA LEU A 220 14.42 19.10 -5.04
C LEU A 220 14.20 19.99 -3.80
N ALA A 221 15.18 20.04 -2.90
CA ALA A 221 15.12 20.89 -1.71
C ALA A 221 15.02 22.38 -2.09
N ASP A 222 15.85 22.87 -3.03
CA ASP A 222 15.79 24.24 -3.52
C ASP A 222 14.44 24.59 -4.16
N LYS A 223 13.91 23.70 -5.01
CA LYS A 223 12.56 23.85 -5.61
C LYS A 223 11.48 23.94 -4.52
N THR A 224 11.60 23.09 -3.49
CA THR A 224 10.68 23.06 -2.33
C THR A 224 10.69 24.40 -1.58
N VAL A 225 11.88 24.90 -1.25
CA VAL A 225 12.03 26.21 -0.55
C VAL A 225 11.44 27.35 -1.38
N LYS A 226 11.74 27.40 -2.67
CA LYS A 226 11.19 28.44 -3.58
C LYS A 226 9.65 28.39 -3.62
N ARG A 227 9.06 27.21 -3.61
CA ARG A 227 7.58 27.05 -3.57
C ARG A 227 6.99 27.54 -2.25
N ILE A 228 7.61 27.23 -1.13
CA ILE A 228 7.17 27.73 0.20
C ILE A 228 7.24 29.24 0.26
N GLN A 229 8.34 29.83 -0.22
CA GLN A 229 8.51 31.29 -0.25
C GLN A 229 7.45 31.97 -1.13
N ALA A 230 7.19 31.41 -2.31
CA ALA A 230 6.14 31.92 -3.21
C ALA A 230 4.75 31.84 -2.58
N ALA A 231 4.41 30.75 -1.89
CA ALA A 231 3.13 30.60 -1.20
C ALA A 231 2.98 31.62 -0.04
N ASN A 232 4.03 31.84 0.74
CA ASN A 232 4.02 32.83 1.82
C ASN A 232 3.88 34.27 1.32
N LEU A 233 4.48 34.60 0.15
CA LEU A 233 4.31 35.90 -0.47
C LEU A 233 2.87 36.11 -0.93
N LEU A 234 2.22 35.10 -1.49
CA LEU A 234 0.81 35.21 -1.91
C LEU A 234 -0.13 35.42 -0.73
N THR A 235 0.09 34.72 0.41
CA THR A 235 -0.73 34.92 1.63
C THR A 235 -0.49 36.25 2.31
N SER A 236 0.70 36.83 2.16
CA SER A 236 1.03 38.17 2.70
C SER A 236 0.54 39.31 1.81
N MET A 237 0.21 39.03 0.56
CA MET A 237 -0.29 40.02 -0.39
C MET A 237 -1.83 40.10 -0.45
N GLU A 238 -2.56 39.23 0.24
CA GLU A 238 -4.00 39.44 0.41
C GLU A 238 -4.22 40.70 1.26
N PRO A 239 -4.74 41.79 0.68
CA PRO A 239 -4.96 43.01 1.46
C PRO A 239 -6.01 42.70 2.51
N ASN A 240 -5.71 43.07 3.74
CA ASN A 240 -6.70 43.20 4.81
C ASN A 240 -7.87 44.08 4.31
N SER A 241 -8.84 43.49 3.67
CA SER A 241 -10.14 44.13 3.46
C SER A 241 -10.98 43.89 4.72
N VAL A 242 -10.48 44.40 5.84
CA VAL A 242 -11.30 44.55 7.03
C VAL A 242 -11.32 46.03 7.36
N ALA A 243 -12.52 46.52 7.46
CA ALA A 243 -12.96 47.80 7.99
C ALA A 243 -13.29 48.84 6.93
N GLN A 244 -14.54 48.86 6.51
CA GLN A 244 -15.43 49.97 6.85
C GLN A 244 -16.85 49.48 6.93
#